data_0716b143e05d3f1fe85d16504e9bc62b
#
_entry.id   0716b143e05d3f1fe85d16504e9bc62b
#
_cell.length_a   1.000
_cell.length_b   1.000
_cell.length_c   1.000
_cell.angle_alpha   90.00
_cell.angle_beta   90.00
_cell.angle_gamma   90.00
#
_symmetry.space_group_name_H-M   'P 1'
#
loop_
_entity.id
_entity.type
_entity.pdbx_description
1 polymer ?
#
loop_
_entity_poly.entity_id
_entity_poly.type
_entity_poly.pdbx_seq_one_letter_code
_entity_poly.pdbx_strand_id
1 'polypeptide(L)'
;WKPFGALRRVTRAEGNVLHELDGEPALNVYKRYLGDYAAQLPGSALLFPFAMFDADGRDMGVIRTILGVDEAAGSLTLAGELATDGFLRLMTASSD
;
A
#
# COMPACT_ATOMS: atom_id res chain seq x y z
N TRP A 1 -0.96 12.17 8.55
CA TRP A 1 -1.39 11.41 7.38
C TRP A 1 -2.90 11.48 7.23
N LYS A 2 -3.37 11.54 6.01
CA LYS A 2 -4.80 11.52 5.69
C LYS A 2 -5.13 10.29 4.88
N PRO A 3 -6.33 9.70 5.06
CA PRO A 3 -6.79 8.65 4.16
C PRO A 3 -6.89 9.16 2.73
N PHE A 4 -6.39 8.38 1.78
CA PHE A 4 -6.41 8.75 0.37
C PHE A 4 -7.22 7.77 -0.47
N GLY A 5 -7.48 6.58 0.05
CA GLY A 5 -8.23 5.55 -0.63
C GLY A 5 -9.11 4.77 0.32
N ALA A 6 -9.86 3.80 -0.21
CA ALA A 6 -10.69 2.91 0.58
C ALA A 6 -9.85 1.79 1.18
N LEU A 7 -10.41 1.11 2.19
CA LEU A 7 -9.82 -0.12 2.71
C LEU A 7 -9.76 -1.17 1.61
N ARG A 8 -8.60 -1.80 1.44
CA ARG A 8 -8.39 -2.88 0.49
C ARG A 8 -7.91 -4.12 1.22
N ARG A 9 -8.49 -5.26 0.90
CA ARG A 9 -8.09 -6.51 1.53
C ARG A 9 -6.75 -6.99 0.97
N VAL A 10 -5.85 -7.40 1.87
CA VAL A 10 -4.60 -8.06 1.47
C VAL A 10 -4.95 -9.49 1.06
N THR A 11 -4.88 -9.79 -0.23
CA THR A 11 -5.22 -11.11 -0.75
C THR A 11 -3.99 -11.98 -1.00
N ARG A 12 -2.81 -11.36 -1.10
CA ARG A 12 -1.54 -12.09 -1.18
C ARG A 12 -0.39 -11.22 -0.73
N ALA A 13 0.39 -11.72 0.21
CA ALA A 13 1.61 -11.07 0.69
C ALA A 13 2.58 -12.09 1.24
N GLU A 14 3.87 -11.81 1.17
CA GLU A 14 4.93 -12.65 1.71
C GLU A 14 5.91 -11.75 2.47
N GLY A 15 5.95 -11.88 3.82
CA GLY A 15 6.81 -11.05 4.64
C GLY A 15 6.47 -9.58 4.48
N ASN A 16 7.38 -8.81 3.90
CA ASN A 16 7.19 -7.39 3.65
C ASN A 16 6.86 -7.07 2.18
N VAL A 17 6.58 -8.09 1.37
CA VAL A 17 6.24 -7.89 -0.05
C VAL A 17 4.74 -8.06 -0.23
N LEU A 18 4.09 -7.00 -0.71
CA LEU A 18 2.66 -7.01 -0.99
C LEU A 18 2.46 -7.36 -2.46
N HIS A 19 1.82 -8.51 -2.70
CA HIS A 19 1.59 -9.01 -4.05
C HIS A 19 0.23 -8.60 -4.60
N GLU A 20 -0.83 -8.72 -3.79
CA GLU A 20 -2.19 -8.46 -4.26
C GLU A 20 -3.05 -7.74 -3.23
N LEU A 21 -3.87 -6.84 -3.73
CA LEU A 21 -4.94 -6.17 -2.96
C LEU A 21 -6.25 -6.44 -3.71
N ASP A 22 -7.25 -6.97 -3.02
CA ASP A 22 -8.56 -7.31 -3.60
C ASP A 22 -8.44 -8.20 -4.83
N GLY A 23 -7.45 -9.11 -4.85
CA GLY A 23 -7.24 -10.04 -5.96
C GLY A 23 -6.55 -9.43 -7.17
N GLU A 24 -6.10 -8.17 -7.10
CA GLU A 24 -5.40 -7.51 -8.19
C GLU A 24 -3.94 -7.28 -7.82
N PRO A 25 -3.02 -7.22 -8.81
CA PRO A 25 -1.63 -6.88 -8.51
C PRO A 25 -1.55 -5.57 -7.73
N ALA A 26 -0.84 -5.60 -6.60
CA ALA A 26 -0.78 -4.45 -5.70
C ALA A 26 -0.26 -3.19 -6.37
N LEU A 27 0.73 -3.34 -7.26
CA LEU A 27 1.30 -2.20 -7.97
C LEU A 27 0.27 -1.52 -8.88
N ASN A 28 -0.62 -2.31 -9.52
CA ASN A 28 -1.66 -1.74 -10.37
C ASN A 28 -2.66 -0.92 -9.56
N VAL A 29 -3.07 -1.44 -8.40
CA VAL A 29 -3.97 -0.73 -7.50
C VAL A 29 -3.30 0.57 -7.03
N TYR A 30 -2.04 0.47 -6.64
CA TYR A 30 -1.28 1.60 -6.14
C TYR A 30 -1.16 2.71 -7.21
N LYS A 31 -0.79 2.32 -8.43
CA LYS A 31 -0.66 3.29 -9.53
C LYS A 31 -1.97 3.99 -9.86
N ARG A 32 -3.09 3.28 -9.76
CA ARG A 32 -4.42 3.87 -9.98
C ARG A 32 -4.69 5.00 -9.00
N TYR A 33 -4.34 4.82 -7.75
CA TYR A 33 -4.52 5.86 -6.74
C TYR A 33 -3.58 7.04 -6.95
N LEU A 34 -2.34 6.78 -7.33
CA LEU A 34 -1.36 7.83 -7.49
C LEU A 34 -1.59 8.69 -8.73
N GLY A 35 -2.23 8.16 -9.76
CA GLY A 35 -2.45 8.91 -10.99
C GLY A 35 -1.12 9.39 -11.58
N ASP A 36 -0.99 10.71 -11.73
CA ASP A 36 0.22 11.30 -12.31
C ASP A 36 1.48 11.05 -11.48
N TYR A 37 1.34 10.87 -10.18
CA TYR A 37 2.48 10.56 -9.31
C TYR A 37 3.08 9.18 -9.60
N ALA A 38 2.34 8.30 -10.27
CA ALA A 38 2.85 6.98 -10.61
C ALA A 38 4.07 7.05 -11.52
N ALA A 39 4.16 8.08 -12.35
CA ALA A 39 5.31 8.28 -13.23
C ALA A 39 6.59 8.64 -12.45
N GLN A 40 6.46 9.04 -11.20
CA GLN A 40 7.58 9.44 -10.33
C GLN A 40 8.01 8.34 -9.38
N LEU A 41 7.42 7.15 -9.49
CA LEU A 41 7.83 6.02 -8.66
C LEU A 41 9.27 5.61 -8.98
N PRO A 42 10.03 5.13 -7.97
CA PRO A 42 9.61 4.93 -6.58
C PRO A 42 9.67 6.16 -5.68
N GLY A 43 10.19 7.27 -6.14
CA GLY A 43 10.38 8.46 -5.30
C GLY A 43 9.09 8.99 -4.69
N SER A 44 8.00 9.06 -5.48
CA SER A 44 6.70 9.57 -4.99
C SER A 44 6.08 8.68 -3.91
N ALA A 45 6.52 7.42 -3.79
CA ALA A 45 5.97 6.50 -2.80
C ALA A 45 6.20 6.96 -1.36
N LEU A 46 7.17 7.82 -1.12
CA LEU A 46 7.41 8.37 0.22
C LEU A 46 6.24 9.22 0.72
N LEU A 47 5.44 9.75 -0.20
CA LEU A 47 4.28 10.58 0.14
C LEU A 47 2.99 9.77 0.29
N PHE A 48 3.01 8.47 -0.04
CA PHE A 48 1.81 7.63 -0.10
C PHE A 48 2.04 6.28 0.56
N PRO A 49 2.19 6.24 1.90
CA PRO A 49 2.33 4.96 2.61
C PRO A 49 0.97 4.29 2.80
N PHE A 50 1.00 3.06 3.32
CA PHE A 50 -0.21 2.34 3.69
C PHE A 50 -0.40 2.36 5.21
N ALA A 51 -1.63 2.59 5.65
CA ALA A 51 -2.03 2.32 7.02
C ALA A 51 -2.53 0.88 7.11
N MET A 52 -2.18 0.17 8.17
CA MET A 52 -2.55 -1.22 8.36
C MET A 52 -3.78 -1.36 9.24
N PHE A 53 -4.69 -2.26 8.83
CA PHE A 53 -5.90 -2.59 9.56
C PHE A 53 -5.95 -4.10 9.76
N ASP A 54 -6.50 -4.56 10.87
CA ASP A 54 -6.61 -5.99 11.18
C ASP A 54 -7.77 -6.64 10.38
N ALA A 55 -7.96 -7.94 10.60
CA ALA A 55 -9.00 -8.70 9.90
C ALA A 55 -10.42 -8.20 10.18
N ASP A 56 -10.61 -7.52 11.30
CA ASP A 56 -11.91 -6.93 11.68
C ASP A 56 -12.07 -5.50 11.15
N GLY A 57 -11.08 -4.99 10.45
CA GLY A 57 -11.10 -3.63 9.91
C GLY A 57 -10.73 -2.56 10.91
N ARG A 58 -10.06 -2.92 12.00
CA ARG A 58 -9.62 -1.96 13.02
C ARG A 58 -8.24 -1.42 12.70
N ASP A 59 -8.08 -0.11 12.88
CA ASP A 59 -6.79 0.54 12.68
C ASP A 59 -5.77 0.01 13.69
N MET A 60 -4.67 -0.52 13.19
CA MET A 60 -3.60 -1.06 14.03
C MET A 60 -2.63 0.03 14.50
N GLY A 61 -2.81 1.26 14.06
CA GLY A 61 -1.91 2.36 14.40
C GLY A 61 -0.54 2.27 13.75
N VAL A 62 -0.43 1.51 12.66
CA VAL A 62 0.84 1.24 11.99
C VAL A 62 0.80 1.75 10.56
N ILE A 63 1.84 2.51 10.19
CA ILE A 63 2.03 2.99 8.83
C ILE A 63 3.23 2.26 8.21
N ARG A 64 3.07 1.77 6.98
CA ARG A 64 4.14 1.10 6.24
C ARG A 64 4.52 1.92 5.02
N THR A 65 5.76 2.40 5.00
CA THR A 65 6.32 3.11 3.84
C THR A 65 6.67 2.11 2.74
N ILE A 66 6.43 2.50 1.49
CA ILE A 66 6.81 1.70 0.34
C ILE A 66 8.29 1.95 0.04
N LEU A 67 9.10 0.91 0.08
CA LEU A 67 10.54 1.00 -0.17
C LEU A 67 10.90 0.76 -1.62
N GLY A 68 10.08 0.03 -2.35
CA GLY A 68 10.37 -0.28 -3.74
C GLY A 68 9.18 -0.84 -4.47
N VAL A 69 9.29 -0.87 -5.79
CA VAL A 69 8.26 -1.43 -6.67
C VAL A 69 8.91 -2.47 -7.58
N ASP A 70 8.16 -3.53 -7.90
CA ASP A 70 8.58 -4.55 -8.86
C ASP A 70 7.59 -4.55 -10.00
N GLU A 71 7.96 -3.93 -11.11
CA GLU A 71 7.09 -3.79 -12.27
C GLU A 71 6.77 -5.14 -12.90
N ALA A 72 7.73 -6.05 -12.91
CA ALA A 72 7.54 -7.36 -13.53
C ALA A 72 6.57 -8.24 -12.73
N ALA A 73 6.65 -8.20 -11.41
CA ALA A 73 5.79 -8.98 -10.54
C ALA A 73 4.49 -8.27 -10.16
N GLY A 74 4.42 -6.96 -10.37
CA GLY A 74 3.28 -6.15 -9.95
C GLY A 74 3.18 -6.03 -8.44
N SER A 75 4.30 -6.05 -7.73
CA SER A 75 4.34 -6.06 -6.28
C SER A 75 4.99 -4.81 -5.69
N LEU A 76 4.78 -4.63 -4.37
CA LEU A 76 5.36 -3.52 -3.61
C LEU A 76 6.13 -4.08 -2.43
N THR A 77 7.33 -3.54 -2.20
CA THR A 77 8.11 -3.88 -1.01
C THR A 77 7.89 -2.80 0.04
N LEU A 78 7.48 -3.21 1.23
CA LEU A 78 7.15 -2.29 2.32
C LEU A 78 8.23 -2.31 3.40
N ALA A 79 8.22 -1.30 4.26
CA ALA A 79 9.21 -1.12 5.33
C ALA A 79 9.00 -2.03 6.54
N GLY A 80 8.15 -3.02 6.43
CA GLY A 80 7.89 -3.99 7.50
C GLY A 80 6.92 -5.05 7.04
N GLU A 81 6.80 -6.11 7.84
CA GLU A 81 5.94 -7.23 7.49
C GLU A 81 4.47 -6.85 7.48
N LEU A 82 3.70 -7.59 6.70
CA LEU A 82 2.27 -7.41 6.53
C LEU A 82 1.49 -8.56 7.15
N ALA A 83 0.34 -8.23 7.72
CA ALA A 83 -0.65 -9.25 8.09
C ALA A 83 -1.35 -9.71 6.82
N THR A 84 -1.33 -11.02 6.56
CA THR A 84 -1.88 -11.59 5.32
C THR A 84 -3.42 -11.67 5.32
N ASP A 85 -4.05 -11.44 6.46
CA ASP A 85 -5.51 -11.51 6.61
C ASP A 85 -6.14 -10.16 6.92
N GLY A 86 -5.37 -9.09 6.81
CA GLY A 86 -5.83 -7.75 7.14
C GLY A 86 -6.18 -6.91 5.92
N PHE A 87 -6.32 -5.62 6.17
CA PHE A 87 -6.61 -4.62 5.14
C PHE A 87 -5.56 -3.52 5.16
N LEU A 88 -5.43 -2.85 4.04
CA LEU A 88 -4.58 -1.66 3.91
C LEU A 88 -5.41 -0.51 3.37
N ARG A 89 -5.06 0.70 3.78
CA ARG A 89 -5.62 1.93 3.23
C ARG A 89 -4.49 2.83 2.80
N LEU A 90 -4.56 3.34 1.58
CA LEU A 90 -3.56 4.27 1.10
C LEU A 90 -3.73 5.61 1.82
N MET A 91 -2.61 6.16 2.28
CA MET A 91 -2.58 7.43 2.99
C MET A 91 -1.80 8.45 2.16
N THR A 92 -1.96 9.71 2.48
CA THR A 92 -1.16 10.77 1.87
C THR A 92 -0.77 11.79 2.92
N ALA A 93 0.36 12.45 2.71
CA ALA A 93 0.78 13.52 3.57
C ALA A 93 -0.15 14.72 3.38
N SER A 94 -0.55 15.35 4.49
CA SER A 94 -1.32 16.58 4.41
C SER A 94 -0.38 17.73 4.06
N SER A 95 -0.77 18.54 3.08
CA SER A 95 0.02 19.69 2.67
C SER A 95 -0.58 21.01 3.13
N ASP A 96 -1.54 20.98 3.99
CA ASP A 96 -2.21 22.19 4.47
C ASP A 96 -1.35 23.02 5.38
#